data_8fdaeb1aeaa0e655cc59a7dc9f2aaa61
#
_entry.id   8fdaeb1aeaa0e655cc59a7dc9f2aaa61
#
_cell.length_a   1.000
_cell.length_b   1.000
_cell.length_c   1.000
_cell.angle_alpha   90.00
_cell.angle_beta   90.00
_cell.angle_gamma   90.00
#
_symmetry.space_group_name_H-M   'P 1'
#
loop_
_entity.id
_entity.type
_entity.pdbx_description
1 polymer ?
#
loop_
_entity_poly.entity_id
_entity_poly.type
_entity_poly.pdbx_seq_one_letter_code
_entity_poly.pdbx_strand_id
1 'polypeptide(L)'
;MPASSRIVLWLALLAPAASLAEPLPIALPEHRVLSSSETESFESALAEQLGAELGRPVQLVVSEGEAAVRMDASLPRGASAYYRAVPAALVATEAGPAGWADLHCQPVCVSNASPYAPLLRQRFAASPRQYPSTAHALIGLKLGECVAVVEDEGLLTELATLPEWRRYKRLLPALGNAERQLRLVADDTKLQQELDALIARWSADGSLAELTRQWIDEVAFQAYVLADTLDCH
;
A
#
# COMPACT_ATOMS: atom_id res chain seq x y z
N MET A 1 41.71 23.41 68.91
CA MET A 1 40.79 22.40 68.33
C MET A 1 40.15 23.05 67.11
N PRO A 2 40.51 22.68 65.85
CA PRO A 2 39.92 23.28 64.68
C PRO A 2 38.75 22.43 64.20
N ALA A 3 37.62 23.10 63.95
CA ALA A 3 36.39 22.52 63.37
C ALA A 3 36.56 22.35 61.84
N SER A 4 36.48 21.11 61.38
CA SER A 4 36.55 20.78 59.95
C SER A 4 35.17 20.95 59.30
N SER A 5 35.01 22.00 58.50
CA SER A 5 33.85 22.22 57.67
C SER A 5 33.86 21.28 56.43
N ARG A 6 32.94 20.32 56.38
CA ARG A 6 32.76 19.44 55.19
C ARG A 6 31.82 20.13 54.19
N ILE A 7 32.42 20.58 53.08
CA ILE A 7 31.67 21.07 51.91
C ILE A 7 31.15 19.85 51.16
N VAL A 8 29.84 19.63 51.19
CA VAL A 8 29.15 18.62 50.38
C VAL A 8 28.83 19.23 49.02
N LEU A 9 29.62 18.82 48.03
CA LEU A 9 29.43 19.23 46.65
C LEU A 9 28.26 18.41 46.05
N TRP A 10 27.10 19.04 45.86
CA TRP A 10 26.00 18.45 45.10
C TRP A 10 26.31 18.52 43.62
N LEU A 11 26.68 17.40 43.00
CA LEU A 11 26.70 17.23 41.56
C LEU A 11 25.26 17.05 41.10
N ALA A 12 24.63 18.11 40.57
CA ALA A 12 23.37 18.02 39.85
C ALA A 12 23.63 17.28 38.53
N LEU A 13 23.18 16.01 38.44
CA LEU A 13 23.08 15.29 37.17
C LEU A 13 22.01 15.97 36.31
N LEU A 14 22.42 16.79 35.35
CA LEU A 14 21.59 17.22 34.25
C LEU A 14 21.40 16.00 33.34
N ALA A 15 20.34 15.22 33.54
CA ALA A 15 19.85 14.27 32.54
C ALA A 15 19.36 15.08 31.33
N PRO A 16 19.85 14.82 30.10
CA PRO A 16 19.27 15.45 28.93
C PRO A 16 17.80 14.98 28.83
N ALA A 17 16.88 15.95 28.87
CA ALA A 17 15.49 15.69 28.52
C ALA A 17 15.50 15.24 27.04
N ALA A 18 15.34 13.94 26.81
CA ALA A 18 15.08 13.44 25.48
C ALA A 18 13.79 14.12 25.01
N SER A 19 13.91 15.10 24.14
CA SER A 19 12.79 15.69 23.43
C SER A 19 12.17 14.56 22.62
N LEU A 20 11.05 14.02 23.08
CA LEU A 20 10.23 13.09 22.29
C LEU A 20 9.77 13.89 21.06
N ALA A 21 10.31 13.52 19.91
CA ALA A 21 9.87 14.12 18.65
C ALA A 21 8.36 13.94 18.51
N GLU A 22 7.66 15.00 18.13
CA GLU A 22 6.22 14.96 17.92
C GLU A 22 5.86 13.92 16.85
N PRO A 23 4.86 13.04 17.10
CA PRO A 23 4.45 12.05 16.13
C PRO A 23 4.08 12.68 14.78
N LEU A 24 4.37 11.97 13.70
CA LEU A 24 3.98 12.35 12.34
C LEU A 24 2.67 11.64 11.98
N PRO A 25 1.51 12.33 12.00
CA PRO A 25 0.26 11.72 11.60
C PRO A 25 0.20 11.59 10.08
N ILE A 26 0.00 10.36 9.58
CA ILE A 26 -0.04 10.01 8.15
C ILE A 26 -1.37 9.33 7.85
N ALA A 27 -2.13 9.87 6.86
CA ALA A 27 -3.32 9.24 6.33
C ALA A 27 -2.95 8.34 5.14
N LEU A 28 -3.35 7.06 5.24
CA LEU A 28 -3.19 6.07 4.17
C LEU A 28 -4.36 6.13 3.18
N PRO A 29 -4.19 5.64 1.94
CA PRO A 29 -5.30 5.46 1.01
C PRO A 29 -6.36 4.51 1.58
N GLU A 30 -7.64 4.84 1.43
CA GLU A 30 -8.76 4.08 2.01
C GLU A 30 -8.72 2.59 1.63
N HIS A 31 -8.37 2.28 0.38
CA HIS A 31 -8.32 0.90 -0.13
C HIS A 31 -7.16 0.06 0.42
N ARG A 32 -6.25 0.67 1.18
CA ARG A 32 -5.12 0.00 1.86
C ARG A 32 -5.39 -0.23 3.35
N VAL A 33 -6.54 0.21 3.85
CA VAL A 33 -6.95 -0.03 5.23
C VAL A 33 -7.83 -1.28 5.26
N LEU A 34 -7.31 -2.40 5.75
CA LEU A 34 -8.02 -3.69 5.79
C LEU A 34 -9.00 -3.78 6.95
N SER A 35 -8.59 -3.30 8.10
CA SER A 35 -9.40 -3.18 9.32
C SER A 35 -8.84 -2.04 10.17
N SER A 36 -9.47 -1.76 11.30
CA SER A 36 -8.98 -0.72 12.23
C SER A 36 -7.55 -0.95 12.75
N SER A 37 -7.02 -2.16 12.58
CA SER A 37 -5.68 -2.56 13.07
C SER A 37 -4.79 -3.17 12.00
N GLU A 38 -5.31 -3.47 10.81
CA GLU A 38 -4.57 -4.12 9.73
C GLU A 38 -4.58 -3.25 8.48
N THR A 39 -3.40 -3.02 7.92
CA THR A 39 -3.20 -2.29 6.66
C THR A 39 -2.39 -3.16 5.71
N GLU A 40 -2.54 -2.97 4.40
CA GLU A 40 -1.59 -3.55 3.47
C GLU A 40 -0.20 -2.94 3.69
N SER A 41 0.85 -3.76 3.53
CA SER A 41 2.20 -3.42 4.02
C SER A 41 2.88 -2.29 3.26
N PHE A 42 2.53 -2.04 1.99
CA PHE A 42 3.28 -1.09 1.15
C PHE A 42 3.28 0.34 1.72
N GLU A 43 2.10 0.94 1.89
CA GLU A 43 1.99 2.31 2.38
C GLU A 43 2.33 2.43 3.86
N SER A 44 2.07 1.39 4.66
CA SER A 44 2.50 1.39 6.07
C SER A 44 4.02 1.32 6.19
N ALA A 45 4.69 0.46 5.42
CA ALA A 45 6.15 0.39 5.38
C ALA A 45 6.78 1.69 4.86
N LEU A 46 6.18 2.31 3.82
CA LEU A 46 6.59 3.61 3.31
C LEU A 46 6.46 4.69 4.40
N ALA A 47 5.36 4.70 5.15
CA ALA A 47 5.14 5.63 6.25
C ALA A 47 6.18 5.46 7.37
N GLU A 48 6.47 4.22 7.76
CA GLU A 48 7.51 3.92 8.77
C GLU A 48 8.89 4.38 8.32
N GLN A 49 9.24 4.15 7.05
CA GLN A 49 10.51 4.61 6.49
C GLN A 49 10.60 6.14 6.44
N LEU A 50 9.49 6.84 6.09
CA LEU A 50 9.40 8.30 6.18
C LEU A 50 9.65 8.79 7.60
N GLY A 51 9.00 8.18 8.59
CA GLY A 51 9.19 8.52 10.00
C GLY A 51 10.63 8.35 10.46
N ALA A 52 11.27 7.25 10.07
CA ALA A 52 12.67 6.98 10.39
C ALA A 52 13.61 8.03 9.79
N GLU A 53 13.44 8.42 8.52
CA GLU A 53 14.24 9.45 7.85
C GLU A 53 14.03 10.84 8.43
N LEU A 54 12.79 11.17 8.83
CA LEU A 54 12.45 12.45 9.45
C LEU A 54 12.73 12.49 10.96
N GLY A 55 13.17 11.37 11.56
CA GLY A 55 13.42 11.26 13.00
C GLY A 55 12.17 11.44 13.85
N ARG A 56 10.98 11.08 13.34
CA ARG A 56 9.68 11.24 13.98
C ARG A 56 8.94 9.91 14.05
N PRO A 57 8.37 9.52 15.20
CA PRO A 57 7.51 8.34 15.27
C PRO A 57 6.26 8.55 14.39
N VAL A 58 5.86 7.52 13.65
CA VAL A 58 4.68 7.58 12.79
C VAL A 58 3.42 7.26 13.57
N GLN A 59 2.35 7.99 13.28
CA GLN A 59 1.00 7.71 13.73
C GLN A 59 0.11 7.60 12.50
N LEU A 60 -0.35 6.39 12.18
CA LEU A 60 -1.33 6.20 11.12
C LEU A 60 -2.70 6.72 11.58
N VAL A 61 -3.34 7.55 10.75
CA VAL A 61 -4.65 8.16 11.02
C VAL A 61 -5.63 7.83 9.91
N VAL A 62 -6.91 7.72 10.25
CA VAL A 62 -7.98 7.44 9.29
C VAL A 62 -8.55 8.73 8.71
N SER A 63 -8.52 9.82 9.49
CA SER A 63 -9.07 11.10 9.09
C SER A 63 -8.01 11.96 8.39
N GLU A 64 -8.28 12.35 7.14
CA GLU A 64 -7.41 13.26 6.39
C GLU A 64 -7.23 14.62 7.09
N GLY A 65 -8.24 15.08 7.83
CA GLY A 65 -8.20 16.36 8.56
C GLY A 65 -7.22 16.39 9.74
N GLU A 66 -6.77 15.22 10.21
CA GLU A 66 -5.81 15.09 11.30
C GLU A 66 -4.39 14.75 10.80
N ALA A 67 -4.25 14.50 9.49
CA ALA A 67 -2.99 14.08 8.89
C ALA A 67 -2.08 15.26 8.56
N ALA A 68 -0.81 15.17 8.98
CA ALA A 68 0.24 16.07 8.49
C ALA A 68 0.73 15.65 7.08
N VAL A 69 0.60 14.37 6.74
CA VAL A 69 0.92 13.81 5.42
C VAL A 69 -0.25 12.96 4.94
N ARG A 70 -0.64 13.15 3.70
CA ARG A 70 -1.69 12.36 3.02
C ARG A 70 -1.08 11.58 1.86
N MET A 71 -1.55 10.35 1.69
CA MET A 71 -1.14 9.44 0.62
C MET A 71 -2.36 9.10 -0.24
N ASP A 72 -2.45 9.62 -1.46
CA ASP A 72 -3.54 9.29 -2.40
C ASP A 72 -3.20 9.67 -3.86
N ALA A 73 -4.01 9.16 -4.79
CA ALA A 73 -3.95 9.48 -6.21
C ALA A 73 -4.75 10.75 -6.60
N SER A 74 -5.69 11.17 -5.77
CA SER A 74 -6.51 12.39 -6.00
C SER A 74 -5.75 13.68 -5.72
N LEU A 75 -4.57 13.57 -5.08
CA LEU A 75 -3.76 14.71 -4.65
C LEU A 75 -3.18 15.52 -5.84
N PRO A 76 -2.86 16.80 -5.63
CA PRO A 76 -2.41 17.70 -6.70
C PRO A 76 -1.19 17.18 -7.49
N ARG A 77 -1.14 17.47 -8.78
CA ARG A 77 -0.08 16.99 -9.68
C ARG A 77 1.34 17.47 -9.34
N GLY A 78 1.49 18.50 -8.54
CA GLY A 78 2.79 19.03 -8.13
C GLY A 78 3.49 18.23 -7.03
N ALA A 79 2.79 17.27 -6.41
CA ALA A 79 3.34 16.43 -5.35
C ALA A 79 4.13 15.26 -5.93
N SER A 80 5.15 14.76 -5.19
CA SER A 80 5.95 13.61 -5.58
C SER A 80 5.12 12.34 -5.61
N ALA A 81 5.19 11.61 -6.73
CA ALA A 81 4.57 10.29 -6.87
C ALA A 81 5.53 9.23 -6.32
N TYR A 82 5.03 8.44 -5.36
CA TYR A 82 5.77 7.31 -4.81
C TYR A 82 5.43 5.98 -5.48
N TYR A 83 4.26 5.89 -6.15
CA TYR A 83 3.82 4.69 -6.83
C TYR A 83 2.97 5.01 -8.07
N ARG A 84 3.10 4.16 -9.09
CA ARG A 84 2.32 4.22 -10.33
C ARG A 84 1.42 2.99 -10.42
N ALA A 85 0.14 3.18 -10.23
CA ALA A 85 -0.87 2.15 -10.28
C ALA A 85 -1.55 2.11 -11.65
N VAL A 86 -1.42 0.99 -12.37
CA VAL A 86 -2.07 0.78 -13.68
C VAL A 86 -2.95 -0.45 -13.57
N PRO A 87 -4.28 -0.37 -13.79
CA PRO A 87 -5.13 -1.53 -13.67
C PRO A 87 -4.87 -2.54 -14.77
N ALA A 88 -4.70 -3.80 -14.36
CA ALA A 88 -4.67 -4.98 -15.20
C ALA A 88 -5.67 -6.01 -14.67
N ALA A 89 -5.93 -7.07 -15.43
CA ALA A 89 -6.79 -8.15 -14.98
C ALA A 89 -6.07 -9.49 -15.12
N LEU A 90 -6.01 -10.26 -14.04
CA LEU A 90 -5.54 -11.64 -14.02
C LEU A 90 -6.72 -12.57 -14.26
N VAL A 91 -6.58 -13.48 -15.22
CA VAL A 91 -7.64 -14.40 -15.63
C VAL A 91 -7.11 -15.83 -15.79
N ALA A 92 -8.03 -16.80 -15.83
CA ALA A 92 -7.66 -18.19 -16.13
C ALA A 92 -7.01 -18.28 -17.52
N THR A 93 -5.97 -19.11 -17.63
CA THR A 93 -5.14 -19.21 -18.84
C THR A 93 -5.92 -19.76 -20.02
N GLU A 94 -6.74 -20.80 -19.81
CA GLU A 94 -7.41 -21.55 -20.90
C GLU A 94 -8.86 -21.09 -21.14
N ALA A 95 -9.63 -20.84 -20.07
CA ALA A 95 -11.06 -20.59 -20.15
C ALA A 95 -11.49 -19.21 -19.66
N GLY A 96 -10.55 -18.32 -19.38
CA GLY A 96 -10.86 -16.96 -18.91
C GLY A 96 -11.21 -16.00 -20.06
N PRO A 97 -11.73 -14.80 -19.72
CA PRO A 97 -12.00 -13.72 -20.65
C PRO A 97 -10.83 -13.45 -21.59
N ALA A 98 -11.07 -13.26 -22.86
CA ALA A 98 -10.04 -12.95 -23.84
C ALA A 98 -9.63 -11.46 -23.83
N GLY A 99 -10.56 -10.60 -23.39
CA GLY A 99 -10.35 -9.16 -23.30
C GLY A 99 -11.28 -8.49 -22.29
N TRP A 100 -11.07 -7.21 -22.06
CA TRP A 100 -11.88 -6.41 -21.13
C TRP A 100 -13.37 -6.38 -21.47
N ALA A 101 -13.73 -6.47 -22.77
CA ALA A 101 -15.13 -6.48 -23.21
C ALA A 101 -15.88 -7.73 -22.72
N ASP A 102 -15.17 -8.84 -22.53
CA ASP A 102 -15.75 -10.09 -22.06
C ASP A 102 -16.11 -10.08 -20.57
N LEU A 103 -15.72 -9.03 -19.85
CA LEU A 103 -16.09 -8.82 -18.44
C LEU A 103 -17.53 -8.28 -18.29
N HIS A 104 -18.21 -7.98 -19.39
CA HIS A 104 -19.58 -7.48 -19.36
C HIS A 104 -20.50 -8.45 -18.61
N CYS A 105 -21.21 -7.93 -17.58
CA CYS A 105 -22.07 -8.70 -16.67
C CYS A 105 -21.38 -9.86 -15.92
N GLN A 106 -20.04 -9.93 -15.94
CA GLN A 106 -19.28 -10.98 -15.23
C GLN A 106 -18.86 -10.54 -13.83
N PRO A 107 -18.79 -11.47 -12.86
CA PRO A 107 -18.22 -11.19 -11.55
C PRO A 107 -16.70 -10.98 -11.67
N VAL A 108 -16.22 -9.86 -11.15
CA VAL A 108 -14.80 -9.50 -11.13
C VAL A 108 -14.37 -9.23 -9.69
N CYS A 109 -13.40 -9.97 -9.20
CA CYS A 109 -12.87 -9.82 -7.85
C CYS A 109 -11.99 -8.57 -7.74
N VAL A 110 -12.19 -7.81 -6.67
CA VAL A 110 -11.40 -6.64 -6.29
C VAL A 110 -11.26 -6.58 -4.77
N SER A 111 -10.23 -5.92 -4.26
CA SER A 111 -10.13 -5.63 -2.83
C SER A 111 -11.22 -4.63 -2.40
N ASN A 112 -11.53 -4.61 -1.11
CA ASN A 112 -12.48 -3.64 -0.54
C ASN A 112 -11.98 -2.20 -0.80
N ALA A 113 -12.94 -1.29 -1.04
CA ALA A 113 -12.64 0.10 -1.44
C ALA A 113 -11.71 0.24 -2.67
N SER A 114 -11.51 -0.82 -3.46
CA SER A 114 -10.67 -0.78 -4.66
C SER A 114 -11.05 0.38 -5.58
N PRO A 115 -10.08 1.21 -6.00
CA PRO A 115 -10.31 2.32 -6.92
C PRO A 115 -10.73 1.86 -8.32
N TYR A 116 -10.61 0.56 -8.62
CA TYR A 116 -10.97 -0.03 -9.90
C TYR A 116 -12.43 -0.48 -9.98
N ALA A 117 -13.13 -0.61 -8.84
CA ALA A 117 -14.53 -1.01 -8.84
C ALA A 117 -15.46 -0.05 -9.60
N PRO A 118 -15.35 1.29 -9.49
CA PRO A 118 -16.10 2.23 -10.33
C PRO A 118 -15.77 2.10 -11.81
N LEU A 119 -14.48 1.96 -12.18
CA LEU A 119 -14.03 1.77 -13.55
C LEU A 119 -14.68 0.53 -14.20
N LEU A 120 -14.67 -0.59 -13.47
CA LEU A 120 -15.25 -1.85 -13.93
C LEU A 120 -16.75 -1.72 -14.20
N ARG A 121 -17.50 -1.09 -13.30
CA ARG A 121 -18.94 -0.85 -13.49
C ARG A 121 -19.24 0.08 -14.66
N GLN A 122 -18.55 1.21 -14.73
CA GLN A 122 -18.90 2.28 -15.67
C GLN A 122 -18.43 2.01 -17.10
N ARG A 123 -17.21 1.42 -17.24
CA ARG A 123 -16.61 1.24 -18.55
C ARG A 123 -16.87 -0.13 -19.17
N PHE A 124 -16.97 -1.16 -18.34
CA PHE A 124 -17.10 -2.55 -18.80
C PHE A 124 -18.42 -3.20 -18.41
N ALA A 125 -19.28 -2.49 -17.66
CA ALA A 125 -20.52 -3.04 -17.10
C ALA A 125 -20.30 -4.38 -16.37
N ALA A 126 -19.12 -4.57 -15.78
CA ALA A 126 -18.78 -5.73 -14.97
C ALA A 126 -19.44 -5.63 -13.58
N SER A 127 -19.48 -6.74 -12.86
CA SER A 127 -20.04 -6.86 -11.50
C SER A 127 -18.90 -7.04 -10.47
N PRO A 128 -18.30 -5.94 -9.92
CA PRO A 128 -17.23 -6.05 -8.95
C PRO A 128 -17.72 -6.76 -7.68
N ARG A 129 -17.02 -7.85 -7.29
CA ARG A 129 -17.14 -8.51 -5.99
C ARG A 129 -16.01 -8.04 -5.10
N GLN A 130 -16.36 -7.46 -3.96
CA GLN A 130 -15.39 -6.91 -3.01
C GLN A 130 -14.99 -7.96 -1.99
N TYR A 131 -13.69 -8.05 -1.71
CA TYR A 131 -13.07 -8.93 -0.73
C TYR A 131 -12.28 -8.13 0.30
N PRO A 132 -12.05 -8.68 1.50
CA PRO A 132 -11.36 -7.94 2.57
C PRO A 132 -9.98 -7.44 2.19
N SER A 133 -9.23 -8.17 1.35
CA SER A 133 -7.90 -7.79 0.86
C SER A 133 -7.67 -8.28 -0.56
N THR A 134 -6.57 -7.84 -1.16
CA THR A 134 -6.09 -8.32 -2.47
C THR A 134 -5.84 -9.83 -2.45
N ALA A 135 -5.25 -10.37 -1.37
CA ALA A 135 -5.06 -11.81 -1.23
C ALA A 135 -6.39 -12.59 -1.26
N HIS A 136 -7.42 -12.10 -0.55
CA HIS A 136 -8.75 -12.73 -0.60
C HIS A 136 -9.40 -12.62 -1.99
N ALA A 137 -9.23 -11.51 -2.70
CA ALA A 137 -9.73 -11.36 -4.07
C ALA A 137 -9.07 -12.37 -5.02
N LEU A 138 -7.77 -12.61 -4.87
CA LEU A 138 -7.01 -13.62 -5.61
C LEU A 138 -7.53 -15.04 -5.32
N ILE A 139 -7.88 -15.34 -4.08
CA ILE A 139 -8.49 -16.62 -3.73
C ILE A 139 -9.89 -16.76 -4.34
N GLY A 140 -10.69 -15.69 -4.35
CA GLY A 140 -11.99 -15.69 -5.03
C GLY A 140 -11.90 -16.12 -6.51
N LEU A 141 -10.83 -15.71 -7.21
CA LEU A 141 -10.55 -16.19 -8.57
C LEU A 141 -10.25 -17.69 -8.60
N LYS A 142 -9.40 -18.20 -7.70
CA LYS A 142 -9.05 -19.62 -7.62
C LYS A 142 -10.26 -20.51 -7.30
N LEU A 143 -11.19 -20.02 -6.50
CA LEU A 143 -12.45 -20.69 -6.16
C LEU A 143 -13.50 -20.59 -7.28
N GLY A 144 -13.23 -19.88 -8.36
CA GLY A 144 -14.19 -19.68 -9.47
C GLY A 144 -15.35 -18.74 -9.13
N GLU A 145 -15.25 -17.96 -8.04
CA GLU A 145 -16.26 -16.99 -7.65
C GLU A 145 -16.29 -15.77 -8.59
N CYS A 146 -15.18 -15.54 -9.30
CA CYS A 146 -15.00 -14.48 -10.28
C CYS A 146 -14.27 -15.01 -11.52
N VAL A 147 -14.47 -14.34 -12.66
CA VAL A 147 -13.79 -14.68 -13.92
C VAL A 147 -12.43 -13.97 -14.05
N ALA A 148 -12.21 -12.93 -13.27
CA ALA A 148 -10.99 -12.13 -13.24
C ALA A 148 -10.77 -11.50 -11.86
N VAL A 149 -9.50 -11.20 -11.54
CA VAL A 149 -9.12 -10.24 -10.49
C VAL A 149 -8.57 -9.00 -11.17
N VAL A 150 -8.99 -7.82 -10.73
CA VAL A 150 -8.43 -6.55 -11.21
C VAL A 150 -7.67 -5.87 -10.09
N GLU A 151 -6.38 -5.63 -10.35
CA GLU A 151 -5.45 -5.00 -9.44
C GLU A 151 -4.32 -4.31 -10.24
N ASP A 152 -3.33 -3.77 -9.59
CA ASP A 152 -2.18 -3.12 -10.22
C ASP A 152 -1.39 -4.09 -11.10
N GLU A 153 -1.02 -3.64 -12.31
CA GLU A 153 -0.27 -4.43 -13.30
C GLU A 153 1.01 -5.03 -12.71
N GLY A 154 1.77 -4.23 -11.93
CA GLY A 154 3.02 -4.68 -11.33
C GLY A 154 2.81 -5.89 -10.42
N LEU A 155 1.83 -5.83 -9.52
CA LEU A 155 1.48 -6.94 -8.64
C LEU A 155 1.06 -8.18 -9.42
N LEU A 156 0.13 -8.03 -10.35
CA LEU A 156 -0.42 -9.18 -11.09
C LEU A 156 0.61 -9.81 -12.02
N THR A 157 1.55 -9.03 -12.57
CA THR A 157 2.64 -9.53 -13.40
C THR A 157 3.56 -10.45 -12.60
N GLU A 158 3.99 -10.03 -11.42
CA GLU A 158 4.84 -10.85 -10.56
C GLU A 158 4.12 -12.12 -10.09
N LEU A 159 2.87 -12.01 -9.64
CA LEU A 159 2.04 -13.16 -9.25
C LEU A 159 1.90 -14.19 -10.38
N ALA A 160 1.72 -13.73 -11.63
CA ALA A 160 1.58 -14.62 -12.78
C ALA A 160 2.84 -15.44 -13.08
N THR A 161 4.01 -15.06 -12.54
CA THR A 161 5.27 -15.80 -12.67
C THR A 161 5.37 -16.98 -11.70
N LEU A 162 4.62 -16.93 -10.60
CA LEU A 162 4.71 -17.92 -9.53
C LEU A 162 4.08 -19.26 -9.93
N PRO A 163 4.68 -20.41 -9.55
CA PRO A 163 4.20 -21.74 -9.95
C PRO A 163 2.76 -22.06 -9.55
N GLU A 164 2.31 -21.58 -8.40
CA GLU A 164 0.96 -21.77 -7.86
C GLU A 164 -0.11 -21.02 -8.67
N TRP A 165 0.29 -20.05 -9.50
CA TRP A 165 -0.59 -19.27 -10.37
C TRP A 165 -0.62 -19.76 -11.82
N ARG A 166 0.02 -20.90 -12.15
CA ARG A 166 0.14 -21.43 -13.53
C ARG A 166 -1.19 -21.55 -14.29
N ARG A 167 -2.32 -21.70 -13.60
CA ARG A 167 -3.67 -21.74 -14.20
C ARG A 167 -4.27 -20.36 -14.45
N TYR A 168 -3.70 -19.32 -13.85
CA TYR A 168 -4.20 -17.93 -13.83
C TYR A 168 -3.09 -16.96 -14.23
N LYS A 169 -2.19 -17.33 -15.16
CA LYS A 169 -1.04 -16.51 -15.54
C LYS A 169 -1.29 -15.60 -16.74
N ARG A 170 -2.52 -15.56 -17.26
CA ARG A 170 -2.85 -14.66 -18.37
C ARG A 170 -3.34 -13.33 -17.83
N LEU A 171 -2.68 -12.26 -18.30
CA LEU A 171 -3.07 -10.89 -18.02
C LEU A 171 -3.82 -10.31 -19.20
N LEU A 172 -4.94 -9.62 -18.97
CA LEU A 172 -5.49 -8.71 -19.94
C LEU A 172 -4.60 -7.46 -20.01
N PRO A 173 -4.51 -6.81 -21.19
CA PRO A 173 -3.67 -5.64 -21.37
C PRO A 173 -3.97 -4.55 -20.33
N ALA A 174 -2.93 -3.99 -19.74
CA ALA A 174 -3.06 -2.91 -18.77
C ALA A 174 -3.73 -1.68 -19.37
N LEU A 175 -4.58 -1.01 -18.60
CA LEU A 175 -5.33 0.16 -19.02
C LEU A 175 -4.54 1.44 -18.71
N GLY A 176 -3.52 1.78 -19.51
CA GLY A 176 -2.70 2.95 -19.31
C GLY A 176 -3.47 4.28 -19.26
N ASN A 177 -4.65 4.35 -19.87
CA ASN A 177 -5.53 5.52 -19.77
C ASN A 177 -6.34 5.62 -18.45
N ALA A 178 -6.21 4.63 -17.58
CA ALA A 178 -6.73 4.59 -16.22
C ALA A 178 -5.60 4.57 -15.17
N GLU A 179 -4.38 4.91 -15.58
CA GLU A 179 -3.23 5.06 -14.70
C GLU A 179 -3.52 6.07 -13.59
N ARG A 180 -3.11 5.73 -12.38
CA ARG A 180 -3.15 6.58 -11.19
C ARG A 180 -1.73 6.73 -10.65
N GLN A 181 -1.38 7.93 -10.24
CA GLN A 181 -0.11 8.18 -9.56
C GLN A 181 -0.41 8.47 -8.09
N LEU A 182 0.01 7.57 -7.21
CA LEU A 182 -0.10 7.76 -5.77
C LEU A 182 0.96 8.74 -5.30
N ARG A 183 0.56 9.76 -4.55
CA ARG A 183 1.40 10.90 -4.16
C ARG A 183 1.39 11.11 -2.66
N LEU A 184 2.43 11.82 -2.19
CA LEU A 184 2.51 12.36 -0.83
C LEU A 184 2.21 13.85 -0.87
N VAL A 185 1.35 14.32 0.03
CA VAL A 185 1.09 15.76 0.21
C VAL A 185 1.14 16.10 1.69
N ALA A 186 1.89 17.15 2.02
CA ALA A 186 1.89 17.84 3.29
C ALA A 186 1.40 19.27 3.11
N ASP A 187 0.65 19.80 4.09
CA ASP A 187 0.21 21.20 4.05
C ASP A 187 1.37 22.17 4.44
N ASP A 188 2.32 21.69 5.25
CA ASP A 188 3.55 22.43 5.55
C ASP A 188 4.53 22.37 4.39
N THR A 189 4.92 23.54 3.88
CA THR A 189 5.80 23.65 2.69
C THR A 189 7.20 23.06 2.92
N LYS A 190 7.73 23.17 4.14
CA LYS A 190 9.07 22.63 4.45
C LYS A 190 9.00 21.11 4.48
N LEU A 191 8.00 20.55 5.16
CA LEU A 191 7.78 19.11 5.17
C LEU A 191 7.55 18.57 3.75
N GLN A 192 6.76 19.26 2.91
CA GLN A 192 6.57 18.87 1.50
C GLN A 192 7.90 18.79 0.75
N GLN A 193 8.79 19.79 0.90
CA GLN A 193 10.11 19.76 0.25
C GLN A 193 10.98 18.60 0.75
N GLU A 194 10.93 18.29 2.04
CA GLU A 194 11.64 17.14 2.61
C GLU A 194 11.10 15.81 2.04
N LEU A 195 9.77 15.66 1.95
CA LEU A 195 9.14 14.48 1.33
C LEU A 195 9.52 14.32 -0.14
N ASP A 196 9.47 15.41 -0.91
CA ASP A 196 9.84 15.40 -2.33
C ASP A 196 11.29 14.97 -2.53
N ALA A 197 12.21 15.46 -1.69
CA ALA A 197 13.61 15.08 -1.74
C ALA A 197 13.82 13.60 -1.36
N LEU A 198 13.09 13.08 -0.36
CA LEU A 198 13.13 11.68 0.04
C LEU A 198 12.63 10.76 -1.09
N ILE A 199 11.47 11.07 -1.67
CA ILE A 199 10.90 10.27 -2.76
C ILE A 199 11.80 10.27 -3.99
N ALA A 200 12.39 11.42 -4.35
CA ALA A 200 13.34 11.52 -5.46
C ALA A 200 14.58 10.65 -5.20
N ARG A 201 15.14 10.66 -3.99
CA ARG A 201 16.27 9.83 -3.58
C ARG A 201 15.91 8.33 -3.66
N TRP A 202 14.81 7.91 -3.05
CA TRP A 202 14.38 6.50 -3.01
C TRP A 202 13.97 5.96 -4.38
N SER A 203 13.48 6.84 -5.26
CA SER A 203 13.27 6.47 -6.67
C SER A 203 14.59 6.23 -7.40
N ALA A 204 15.62 7.03 -7.11
CA ALA A 204 16.93 6.94 -7.78
C ALA A 204 17.79 5.77 -7.26
N ASP A 205 17.71 5.45 -5.97
CA ASP A 205 18.49 4.38 -5.33
C ASP A 205 17.80 3.01 -5.33
N GLY A 206 16.54 2.92 -5.77
CA GLY A 206 15.78 1.69 -5.86
C GLY A 206 14.99 1.32 -4.60
N SER A 207 15.02 2.12 -3.54
CA SER A 207 14.30 1.84 -2.28
C SER A 207 12.79 1.70 -2.48
N LEU A 208 12.17 2.53 -3.34
CA LEU A 208 10.74 2.39 -3.67
C LEU A 208 10.43 1.09 -4.42
N ALA A 209 11.32 0.65 -5.32
CA ALA A 209 11.14 -0.60 -6.02
C ALA A 209 11.26 -1.79 -5.06
N GLU A 210 12.16 -1.73 -4.09
CA GLU A 210 12.31 -2.75 -3.05
C GLU A 210 11.08 -2.83 -2.14
N LEU A 211 10.53 -1.70 -1.69
CA LEU A 211 9.28 -1.67 -0.92
C LEU A 211 8.11 -2.28 -1.71
N THR A 212 8.02 -1.95 -3.01
CA THR A 212 6.99 -2.51 -3.90
C THR A 212 7.14 -4.03 -3.99
N ARG A 213 8.36 -4.54 -4.15
CA ARG A 213 8.63 -5.97 -4.22
C ARG A 213 8.26 -6.68 -2.92
N GLN A 214 8.61 -6.12 -1.76
CA GLN A 214 8.24 -6.67 -0.45
C GLN A 214 6.73 -6.77 -0.27
N TRP A 215 5.98 -5.76 -0.68
CA TRP A 215 4.51 -5.80 -0.68
C TRP A 215 3.97 -6.90 -1.58
N ILE A 216 4.48 -7.06 -2.80
CA ILE A 216 4.06 -8.11 -3.73
C ILE A 216 4.32 -9.50 -3.13
N ASP A 217 5.52 -9.71 -2.57
CA ASP A 217 5.90 -10.96 -1.90
C ASP A 217 4.96 -11.29 -0.73
N GLU A 218 4.56 -10.27 0.05
CA GLU A 218 3.62 -10.43 1.16
C GLU A 218 2.21 -10.82 0.68
N VAL A 219 1.67 -10.12 -0.33
CA VAL A 219 0.36 -10.46 -0.93
C VAL A 219 0.38 -11.88 -1.48
N ALA A 220 1.45 -12.28 -2.17
CA ALA A 220 1.63 -13.62 -2.69
C ALA A 220 1.64 -14.68 -1.58
N PHE A 221 2.38 -14.41 -0.51
CA PHE A 221 2.44 -15.30 0.67
C PHE A 221 1.08 -15.41 1.37
N GLN A 222 0.39 -14.30 1.59
CA GLN A 222 -0.94 -14.31 2.19
C GLN A 222 -1.93 -15.12 1.33
N ALA A 223 -1.91 -14.94 0.01
CA ALA A 223 -2.76 -15.71 -0.90
C ALA A 223 -2.40 -17.21 -0.89
N TYR A 224 -1.13 -17.57 -0.74
CA TYR A 224 -0.70 -18.96 -0.59
C TYR A 224 -1.25 -19.56 0.71
N VAL A 225 -1.09 -18.90 1.85
CA VAL A 225 -1.58 -19.36 3.16
C VAL A 225 -3.10 -19.55 3.16
N LEU A 226 -3.83 -18.57 2.58
CA LEU A 226 -5.30 -18.66 2.45
C LEU A 226 -5.72 -19.84 1.58
N ALA A 227 -5.02 -20.13 0.47
CA ALA A 227 -5.31 -21.29 -0.37
C ALA A 227 -5.11 -22.59 0.38
N ASP A 228 -4.01 -22.73 1.13
CA ASP A 228 -3.69 -23.94 1.90
C ASP A 228 -4.72 -24.24 2.99
N THR A 229 -5.27 -23.21 3.62
CA THR A 229 -6.33 -23.38 4.64
C THR A 229 -7.65 -23.87 4.05
N LEU A 230 -7.92 -23.62 2.77
CA LEU A 230 -9.15 -24.05 2.08
C LEU A 230 -9.07 -25.52 1.60
N ASP A 231 -7.86 -26.01 1.29
CA ASP A 231 -7.64 -27.40 0.87
C ASP A 231 -7.74 -28.41 2.04
N CYS A 232 -7.82 -27.93 3.30
CA CYS A 232 -7.94 -28.75 4.50
C CYS A 232 -9.39 -29.07 4.91
N HIS A 233 -10.39 -28.69 4.13
CA HIS A 233 -11.81 -28.94 4.35
C HIS A 233 -12.46 -29.59 3.11
#